data_ce085647ad81398c5e0be848e9c7f78a
#
_entry.id   ce085647ad81398c5e0be848e9c7f78a
#
_cell.length_a   1.000
_cell.length_b   1.000
_cell.length_c   1.000
_cell.angle_alpha   90.00
_cell.angle_beta   90.00
_cell.angle_gamma   90.00
#
_symmetry.space_group_name_H-M   'P 1'
#
loop_
_entity.id
_entity.type
_entity.pdbx_description
1 polymer ?
#
loop_
_entity_poly.entity_id
_entity_poly.type
_entity_poly.pdbx_seq_one_letter_code
_entity_poly.pdbx_strand_id
1 'polypeptide(L)'
;MPFADELLGVDVAATLTRSIQGAVPERVLHELPRAADAFGGLSLRERADVLREALLADIPGDYATLAQTIRSAAEHDPAFTGWLIWPVTDAIAARAVHEGTDASFDDAMALLAELTGRLTAEFAIRTLLRHDLDRALDIIAGWTHSPDEHVRRLASEGTRAYLPWAIRVPRLMSQPDATVPILDALYRDDSESVRRSVANHLNDLSRDSPELVVETARRWLDAPAPTTQALVRRALRTLVKRGDPQALALLGFGPATVQVDGPLLADARVPWGEEIRFTAVIRNTGAEKARLSVDYAVFHRRANGTLSTKVFKLATADLAPGEELAINRRHSFRAITTRRYYPGEHALALQVNGIATPPVTFELLPPGEDDASR
;
A
#
# COMPACT_ATOMS: atom_id res chain seq x y z
N MET A 1 10.29 12.28 15.01
CA MET A 1 10.65 11.00 14.38
C MET A 1 11.83 11.27 13.46
N PRO A 2 12.96 10.52 13.53
CA PRO A 2 14.13 10.73 12.66
C PRO A 2 13.74 10.78 11.18
N PHE A 3 12.79 9.94 10.79
CA PHE A 3 12.29 9.81 9.43
C PHE A 3 11.60 11.08 8.86
N ALA A 4 10.92 11.87 9.69
CA ALA A 4 10.29 13.12 9.24
C ALA A 4 11.35 14.20 8.96
N ASP A 5 12.43 14.25 9.76
CA ASP A 5 13.53 15.18 9.56
C ASP A 5 14.34 14.87 8.30
N GLU A 6 14.46 13.59 7.93
CA GLU A 6 15.15 13.15 6.72
C GLU A 6 14.36 13.49 5.43
N LEU A 7 13.04 13.38 5.47
CA LEU A 7 12.19 13.52 4.28
C LEU A 7 11.68 14.95 4.06
N LEU A 8 11.22 15.61 5.13
CA LEU A 8 10.68 16.97 5.07
C LEU A 8 11.27 17.82 6.23
N GLY A 9 12.60 17.98 6.16
CA GLY A 9 13.38 18.75 7.13
C GLY A 9 13.53 20.21 6.75
N VAL A 10 14.34 20.93 7.54
CA VAL A 10 14.61 22.36 7.39
C VAL A 10 15.19 22.69 6.00
N ASP A 11 16.08 21.83 5.48
CA ASP A 11 16.71 22.04 4.17
C ASP A 11 15.70 21.99 3.02
N VAL A 12 14.71 21.09 3.12
CA VAL A 12 13.61 20.98 2.13
C VAL A 12 12.72 22.20 2.20
N ALA A 13 12.36 22.67 3.40
CA ALA A 13 11.60 23.90 3.59
C ALA A 13 12.35 25.13 3.05
N ALA A 14 13.66 25.23 3.30
CA ALA A 14 14.50 26.31 2.76
C ALA A 14 14.59 26.24 1.23
N THR A 15 14.65 25.04 0.64
CA THR A 15 14.64 24.86 -0.82
C THR A 15 13.32 25.32 -1.40
N LEU A 16 12.17 24.90 -0.83
CA LEU A 16 10.85 25.39 -1.25
C LEU A 16 10.78 26.92 -1.20
N THR A 17 11.22 27.53 -0.10
CA THR A 17 11.22 28.99 0.06
C THR A 17 12.03 29.67 -1.05
N ARG A 18 13.24 29.18 -1.36
CA ARG A 18 14.08 29.75 -2.43
C ARG A 18 13.43 29.61 -3.80
N SER A 19 12.87 28.44 -4.11
CA SER A 19 12.22 28.19 -5.40
C SER A 19 11.01 29.10 -5.60
N ILE A 20 10.17 29.28 -4.58
CA ILE A 20 9.01 30.18 -4.65
C ILE A 20 9.46 31.64 -4.71
N GLN A 21 10.46 32.05 -3.92
CA GLN A 21 11.00 33.41 -3.99
C GLN A 21 11.56 33.74 -5.38
N GLY A 22 12.23 32.78 -6.02
CA GLY A 22 12.72 32.91 -7.40
C GLY A 22 11.60 33.09 -8.43
N ALA A 23 10.47 32.45 -8.22
CA ALA A 23 9.29 32.59 -9.09
C ALA A 23 8.54 33.91 -8.91
N VAL A 24 8.65 34.53 -7.74
CA VAL A 24 8.00 35.83 -7.40
C VAL A 24 8.98 36.81 -6.75
N PRO A 25 10.03 37.27 -7.47
CA PRO A 25 11.14 38.04 -6.88
C PRO A 25 10.69 39.35 -6.24
N GLU A 26 9.61 39.97 -6.75
CA GLU A 26 9.08 41.22 -6.23
C GLU A 26 8.22 41.06 -4.95
N ARG A 27 7.90 39.82 -4.57
CA ARG A 27 7.08 39.51 -3.39
C ARG A 27 7.96 39.18 -2.21
N VAL A 28 7.69 39.73 -1.05
CA VAL A 28 8.34 39.33 0.20
C VAL A 28 7.55 38.12 0.78
N LEU A 29 8.22 36.99 0.96
CA LEU A 29 7.65 35.82 1.64
C LEU A 29 7.86 35.97 3.15
N HIS A 30 6.82 35.69 3.94
CA HIS A 30 6.84 35.88 5.40
C HIS A 30 6.69 34.53 6.13
N GLU A 31 5.81 33.67 5.65
CA GLU A 31 5.42 32.43 6.34
C GLU A 31 6.33 31.24 5.96
N LEU A 32 6.66 31.07 4.68
CA LEU A 32 7.56 29.99 4.23
C LEU A 32 8.94 30.04 4.91
N PRO A 33 9.61 31.21 5.06
CA PRO A 33 10.90 31.28 5.75
C PRO A 33 10.86 30.85 7.21
N ARG A 34 9.70 30.94 7.87
CA ARG A 34 9.49 30.59 9.28
C ARG A 34 8.84 29.23 9.50
N ALA A 35 8.32 28.60 8.46
CA ALA A 35 7.54 27.37 8.56
C ALA A 35 8.30 26.24 9.28
N ALA A 36 9.62 26.18 9.05
CA ALA A 36 10.48 25.15 9.68
C ALA A 36 10.62 25.32 11.21
N ASP A 37 10.39 26.50 11.76
CA ASP A 37 10.46 26.76 13.20
C ASP A 37 9.41 25.92 13.98
N ALA A 38 8.31 25.56 13.30
CA ALA A 38 7.22 24.76 13.86
C ALA A 38 7.44 23.24 13.76
N PHE A 39 8.52 22.74 13.13
CA PHE A 39 8.70 21.30 12.84
C PHE A 39 8.95 20.41 14.06
N GLY A 40 9.31 21.00 15.19
CA GLY A 40 9.63 20.26 16.42
C GLY A 40 8.46 19.34 16.86
N GLY A 41 8.71 18.03 16.88
CA GLY A 41 7.72 17.02 17.30
C GLY A 41 6.62 16.69 16.27
N LEU A 42 6.54 17.40 15.14
CA LEU A 42 5.54 17.16 14.11
C LEU A 42 5.87 15.88 13.30
N SER A 43 4.82 15.15 12.97
CA SER A 43 4.87 14.06 11.99
C SER A 43 5.12 14.59 10.57
N LEU A 44 5.51 13.69 9.66
CA LEU A 44 5.75 14.05 8.27
C LEU A 44 4.56 14.77 7.60
N ARG A 45 3.34 14.30 7.86
CA ARG A 45 2.12 14.93 7.35
C ARG A 45 1.90 16.33 7.93
N GLU A 46 2.04 16.49 9.25
CA GLU A 46 1.86 17.79 9.90
C GLU A 46 2.85 18.82 9.37
N ARG A 47 4.09 18.43 9.04
CA ARG A 47 5.06 19.30 8.38
C ARG A 47 4.64 19.68 6.97
N ALA A 48 4.08 18.73 6.19
CA ALA A 48 3.53 19.06 4.87
C ALA A 48 2.36 20.03 4.99
N ASP A 49 1.49 19.86 5.98
CA ASP A 49 0.38 20.78 6.25
C ASP A 49 0.88 22.19 6.62
N VAL A 50 1.90 22.31 7.48
CA VAL A 50 2.52 23.62 7.84
C VAL A 50 3.07 24.32 6.60
N LEU A 51 3.81 23.62 5.75
CA LEU A 51 4.37 24.19 4.51
C LEU A 51 3.27 24.56 3.51
N ARG A 52 2.21 23.75 3.40
CA ARG A 52 1.04 24.07 2.57
C ARG A 52 0.40 25.40 3.00
N GLU A 53 0.11 25.55 4.29
CA GLU A 53 -0.51 26.77 4.83
C GLU A 53 0.39 28.00 4.64
N ALA A 54 1.69 27.85 4.90
CA ALA A 54 2.66 28.92 4.67
C ALA A 54 2.71 29.36 3.20
N LEU A 55 2.71 28.38 2.26
CA LEU A 55 2.67 28.68 0.82
C LEU A 55 1.39 29.40 0.42
N LEU A 56 0.25 28.95 0.92
CA LEU A 56 -1.05 29.57 0.63
C LEU A 56 -1.16 30.99 1.21
N ALA A 57 -0.54 31.25 2.35
CA ALA A 57 -0.50 32.58 2.96
C ALA A 57 0.45 33.55 2.21
N ASP A 58 1.63 33.08 1.81
CA ASP A 58 2.62 33.89 1.09
C ASP A 58 2.22 34.16 -0.37
N ILE A 59 1.41 33.26 -0.98
CA ILE A 59 0.86 33.45 -2.34
C ILE A 59 -0.67 33.60 -2.25
N PRO A 60 -1.17 34.69 -1.72
CA PRO A 60 -2.61 34.98 -1.68
C PRO A 60 -3.14 35.31 -3.08
N GLY A 61 -4.47 35.22 -3.24
CA GLY A 61 -5.17 35.47 -4.49
C GLY A 61 -5.92 34.24 -4.98
N ASP A 62 -6.19 34.21 -6.27
CA ASP A 62 -6.93 33.16 -6.94
C ASP A 62 -6.05 31.92 -7.23
N TYR A 63 -6.70 30.88 -7.74
CA TYR A 63 -6.02 29.66 -8.16
C TYR A 63 -4.98 29.92 -9.25
N ALA A 64 -5.31 30.77 -10.23
CA ALA A 64 -4.43 31.07 -11.37
C ALA A 64 -3.10 31.67 -10.93
N THR A 65 -3.12 32.57 -9.96
CA THR A 65 -1.92 33.18 -9.35
C THR A 65 -1.01 32.15 -8.72
N LEU A 66 -1.58 31.21 -7.94
CA LEU A 66 -0.81 30.13 -7.31
C LEU A 66 -0.25 29.16 -8.38
N ALA A 67 -1.08 28.72 -9.33
CA ALA A 67 -0.69 27.81 -10.39
C ALA A 67 0.46 28.37 -11.26
N GLN A 68 0.37 29.64 -11.64
CA GLN A 68 1.43 30.31 -12.40
C GLN A 68 2.74 30.40 -11.61
N THR A 69 2.67 30.74 -10.32
CA THR A 69 3.85 30.77 -9.43
C THR A 69 4.53 29.41 -9.37
N ILE A 70 3.74 28.33 -9.20
CA ILE A 70 4.28 26.98 -9.10
C ILE A 70 4.86 26.50 -10.44
N ARG A 71 4.22 26.76 -11.57
CA ARG A 71 4.77 26.46 -12.91
C ARG A 71 6.08 27.20 -13.14
N SER A 72 6.15 28.50 -12.79
CA SER A 72 7.37 29.29 -12.87
C SER A 72 8.50 28.70 -12.01
N ALA A 73 8.22 28.33 -10.75
CA ALA A 73 9.20 27.68 -9.88
C ALA A 73 9.68 26.34 -10.48
N ALA A 74 8.76 25.53 -11.01
CA ALA A 74 9.08 24.26 -11.62
C ALA A 74 9.91 24.37 -12.89
N GLU A 75 9.70 25.43 -13.70
CA GLU A 75 10.43 25.68 -14.94
C GLU A 75 11.85 26.19 -14.70
N HIS A 76 12.02 27.08 -13.72
CA HIS A 76 13.28 27.81 -13.54
C HIS A 76 14.20 27.21 -12.47
N ASP A 77 13.69 26.36 -11.57
CA ASP A 77 14.50 25.78 -10.51
C ASP A 77 14.56 24.25 -10.61
N PRO A 78 15.70 23.65 -11.03
CA PRO A 78 15.90 22.21 -11.04
C PRO A 78 15.79 21.56 -9.64
N ALA A 79 15.98 22.31 -8.56
CA ALA A 79 15.84 21.83 -7.19
C ALA A 79 14.37 21.72 -6.74
N PHE A 80 13.41 22.21 -7.56
CA PHE A 80 11.99 22.10 -7.30
C PHE A 80 11.49 20.65 -7.55
N THR A 81 11.95 19.73 -6.69
CA THR A 81 11.68 18.28 -6.78
C THR A 81 11.78 17.63 -5.40
N GLY A 82 11.41 16.36 -5.30
CA GLY A 82 11.48 15.62 -4.04
C GLY A 82 10.34 16.00 -3.08
N TRP A 83 10.59 15.86 -1.79
CA TRP A 83 9.54 15.93 -0.77
C TRP A 83 8.83 17.28 -0.66
N LEU A 84 9.42 18.39 -1.15
CA LEU A 84 8.74 19.67 -1.24
C LEU A 84 7.51 19.64 -2.19
N ILE A 85 7.43 18.69 -3.10
CA ILE A 85 6.30 18.54 -4.03
C ILE A 85 5.00 18.17 -3.29
N TRP A 86 5.10 17.48 -2.16
CA TRP A 86 3.90 17.13 -1.39
C TRP A 86 3.12 18.38 -0.89
N PRO A 87 3.68 19.29 -0.06
CA PRO A 87 2.95 20.49 0.34
C PRO A 87 2.54 21.40 -0.83
N VAL A 88 3.33 21.43 -1.91
CA VAL A 88 3.00 22.20 -3.12
C VAL A 88 1.75 21.64 -3.80
N THR A 89 1.70 20.35 -4.06
CA THR A 89 0.54 19.73 -4.68
C THR A 89 -0.70 19.80 -3.80
N ASP A 90 -0.55 19.65 -2.48
CA ASP A 90 -1.66 19.84 -1.53
C ASP A 90 -2.18 21.29 -1.55
N ALA A 91 -1.31 22.32 -1.71
CA ALA A 91 -1.72 23.72 -1.84
C ALA A 91 -2.52 23.96 -3.13
N ILE A 92 -2.09 23.39 -4.26
CA ILE A 92 -2.81 23.43 -5.54
C ILE A 92 -4.22 22.89 -5.38
N ALA A 93 -4.36 21.66 -4.87
CA ALA A 93 -5.65 21.02 -4.69
C ALA A 93 -6.56 21.79 -3.73
N ALA A 94 -6.01 22.29 -2.61
CA ALA A 94 -6.76 23.07 -1.63
C ALA A 94 -7.29 24.37 -2.22
N ARG A 95 -6.46 25.12 -2.97
CA ARG A 95 -6.85 26.39 -3.58
C ARG A 95 -7.91 26.18 -4.66
N ALA A 96 -7.77 25.15 -5.51
CA ALA A 96 -8.74 24.84 -6.56
C ALA A 96 -10.13 24.51 -5.97
N VAL A 97 -10.16 23.67 -4.92
CA VAL A 97 -11.42 23.35 -4.21
C VAL A 97 -12.01 24.57 -3.50
N HIS A 98 -11.18 25.44 -2.94
CA HIS A 98 -11.64 26.67 -2.30
C HIS A 98 -12.26 27.63 -3.32
N GLU A 99 -11.69 27.77 -4.51
CA GLU A 99 -12.23 28.62 -5.59
C GLU A 99 -13.52 28.04 -6.17
N GLY A 100 -13.61 26.70 -6.28
CA GLY A 100 -14.83 25.96 -6.63
C GLY A 100 -15.31 26.13 -8.07
N THR A 101 -14.41 26.51 -9.01
CA THR A 101 -14.74 26.62 -10.43
C THR A 101 -14.27 25.36 -11.19
N ASP A 102 -14.98 24.99 -12.26
CA ASP A 102 -14.59 23.90 -13.13
C ASP A 102 -13.21 24.13 -13.76
N ALA A 103 -12.89 25.38 -14.10
CA ALA A 103 -11.62 25.74 -14.71
C ALA A 103 -10.44 25.55 -13.74
N SER A 104 -10.58 25.97 -12.48
CA SER A 104 -9.55 25.75 -11.47
C SER A 104 -9.38 24.28 -11.11
N PHE A 105 -10.48 23.51 -11.12
CA PHE A 105 -10.45 22.07 -10.92
C PHE A 105 -9.67 21.36 -12.03
N ASP A 106 -10.01 21.60 -13.28
CA ASP A 106 -9.39 20.95 -14.44
C ASP A 106 -7.90 21.29 -14.55
N ASP A 107 -7.54 22.57 -14.36
CA ASP A 107 -6.14 22.98 -14.38
C ASP A 107 -5.37 22.42 -13.18
N ALA A 108 -6.01 22.29 -12.00
CA ALA A 108 -5.38 21.61 -10.86
C ALA A 108 -5.06 20.16 -11.17
N MET A 109 -5.99 19.42 -11.78
CA MET A 109 -5.73 18.05 -12.23
C MET A 109 -4.56 18.01 -13.21
N ALA A 110 -4.52 18.91 -14.20
CA ALA A 110 -3.40 19.01 -15.16
C ALA A 110 -2.08 19.32 -14.46
N LEU A 111 -2.04 20.28 -13.55
CA LEU A 111 -0.83 20.66 -12.82
C LEU A 111 -0.33 19.56 -11.88
N LEU A 112 -1.22 18.78 -11.27
CA LEU A 112 -0.83 17.59 -10.52
C LEU A 112 -0.18 16.54 -11.43
N ALA A 113 -0.69 16.35 -12.64
CA ALA A 113 -0.07 15.46 -13.63
C ALA A 113 1.30 15.96 -14.09
N GLU A 114 1.46 17.28 -14.31
CA GLU A 114 2.76 17.92 -14.65
C GLU A 114 3.82 17.69 -13.55
N LEU A 115 3.42 17.76 -12.29
CA LEU A 115 4.34 17.71 -11.14
C LEU A 115 4.62 16.29 -10.63
N THR A 116 3.77 15.29 -10.95
CA THR A 116 3.86 13.97 -10.34
C THR A 116 5.19 13.27 -10.59
N GLY A 117 5.86 13.54 -11.72
CA GLY A 117 7.19 13.02 -12.03
C GLY A 117 8.32 13.59 -11.15
N ARG A 118 8.09 14.69 -10.44
CA ARG A 118 9.07 15.31 -9.54
C ARG A 118 9.11 14.68 -8.14
N LEU A 119 8.08 14.00 -7.74
CA LEU A 119 7.96 13.02 -6.65
C LEU A 119 6.68 12.21 -6.85
N THR A 120 5.54 12.73 -6.40
CA THR A 120 4.20 12.17 -6.60
C THR A 120 3.12 13.18 -6.19
N ALA A 121 1.99 13.18 -6.89
CA ALA A 121 0.79 13.93 -6.53
C ALA A 121 -0.31 13.03 -5.92
N GLU A 122 0.01 11.77 -5.55
CA GLU A 122 -0.96 10.77 -5.08
C GLU A 122 -1.70 11.14 -3.79
N PHE A 123 -1.14 12.05 -2.99
CA PHE A 123 -1.80 12.55 -1.78
C PHE A 123 -2.79 13.67 -2.11
N ALA A 124 -2.33 14.66 -2.86
CA ALA A 124 -3.08 15.86 -3.21
C ALA A 124 -4.33 15.59 -4.05
N ILE A 125 -4.23 14.70 -5.05
CA ILE A 125 -5.34 14.33 -5.93
C ILE A 125 -6.57 13.87 -5.15
N ARG A 126 -6.40 13.35 -3.95
CA ARG A 126 -7.50 12.85 -3.12
C ARG A 126 -8.42 13.96 -2.63
N THR A 127 -7.92 15.17 -2.51
CA THR A 127 -8.73 16.36 -2.22
C THR A 127 -9.69 16.65 -3.37
N LEU A 128 -9.21 16.58 -4.61
CA LEU A 128 -10.03 16.74 -5.81
C LEU A 128 -11.02 15.57 -6.00
N LEU A 129 -10.56 14.32 -5.81
CA LEU A 129 -11.44 13.13 -5.83
C LEU A 129 -12.57 13.17 -4.78
N ARG A 130 -12.34 13.81 -3.64
CA ARG A 130 -13.39 14.02 -2.64
C ARG A 130 -14.37 15.13 -3.01
N HIS A 131 -13.89 16.13 -3.72
CA HIS A 131 -14.70 17.26 -4.16
C HIS A 131 -15.64 16.85 -5.29
N ASP A 132 -15.11 16.30 -6.37
CA ASP A 132 -15.87 15.80 -7.50
C ASP A 132 -15.22 14.51 -8.04
N LEU A 133 -15.77 13.36 -7.63
CA LEU A 133 -15.22 12.05 -8.01
C LEU A 133 -15.42 11.78 -9.49
N ASP A 134 -16.62 12.05 -10.02
CA ASP A 134 -16.99 11.65 -11.37
C ASP A 134 -16.15 12.41 -12.39
N ARG A 135 -16.07 13.74 -12.25
CA ARG A 135 -15.20 14.59 -13.07
C ARG A 135 -13.72 14.20 -12.96
N ALA A 136 -13.24 13.95 -11.74
CA ALA A 136 -11.85 13.52 -11.56
C ALA A 136 -11.56 12.19 -12.26
N LEU A 137 -12.46 11.19 -12.18
CA LEU A 137 -12.26 9.90 -12.82
C LEU A 137 -12.30 10.02 -14.35
N ASP A 138 -13.13 10.89 -14.92
CA ASP A 138 -13.16 11.16 -16.37
C ASP A 138 -11.82 11.72 -16.86
N ILE A 139 -11.24 12.68 -16.14
CA ILE A 139 -9.92 13.23 -16.44
C ILE A 139 -8.83 12.16 -16.30
N ILE A 140 -8.86 11.40 -15.20
CA ILE A 140 -7.89 10.33 -14.92
C ILE A 140 -7.95 9.19 -15.95
N ALA A 141 -9.12 8.89 -16.51
CA ALA A 141 -9.23 7.94 -17.60
C ALA A 141 -8.35 8.34 -18.81
N GLY A 142 -8.27 9.64 -19.13
CA GLY A 142 -7.35 10.16 -20.14
C GLY A 142 -5.88 9.94 -19.82
N TRP A 143 -5.51 10.00 -18.53
CA TRP A 143 -4.11 9.80 -18.07
C TRP A 143 -3.59 8.39 -18.31
N THR A 144 -4.46 7.40 -18.45
CA THR A 144 -4.05 6.01 -18.76
C THR A 144 -3.34 5.90 -20.11
N HIS A 145 -3.49 6.89 -20.99
CA HIS A 145 -2.86 6.96 -22.31
C HIS A 145 -1.69 7.96 -22.36
N SER A 146 -1.32 8.56 -21.24
CA SER A 146 -0.18 9.51 -21.18
C SER A 146 1.12 8.85 -21.63
N PRO A 147 1.99 9.54 -22.38
CA PRO A 147 3.33 9.04 -22.68
C PRO A 147 4.20 8.94 -21.41
N ASP A 148 3.92 9.74 -20.38
CA ASP A 148 4.64 9.74 -19.11
C ASP A 148 4.14 8.61 -18.19
N GLU A 149 5.03 7.69 -17.83
CA GLU A 149 4.73 6.60 -16.89
C GLU A 149 4.33 7.08 -15.49
N HIS A 150 4.82 8.23 -15.04
CA HIS A 150 4.48 8.80 -13.74
C HIS A 150 3.02 9.26 -13.71
N VAL A 151 2.51 9.81 -14.81
CA VAL A 151 1.10 10.19 -14.96
C VAL A 151 0.22 8.93 -15.03
N ARG A 152 0.61 7.91 -15.80
CA ARG A 152 -0.12 6.63 -15.83
C ARG A 152 -0.10 5.94 -14.47
N ARG A 153 1.03 6.01 -13.73
CA ARG A 153 1.09 5.52 -12.36
C ARG A 153 0.18 6.30 -11.43
N LEU A 154 0.14 7.63 -11.54
CA LEU A 154 -0.75 8.48 -10.73
C LEU A 154 -2.22 8.10 -10.94
N ALA A 155 -2.63 7.79 -12.18
CA ALA A 155 -4.00 7.34 -12.47
C ALA A 155 -4.41 6.13 -11.61
N SER A 156 -3.51 5.16 -11.45
CA SER A 156 -3.76 3.99 -10.62
C SER A 156 -3.51 4.26 -9.12
N GLU A 157 -2.39 4.86 -8.76
CA GLU A 157 -2.00 5.02 -7.34
C GLU A 157 -2.87 6.04 -6.60
N GLY A 158 -3.19 7.18 -7.24
CA GLY A 158 -4.02 8.23 -6.65
C GLY A 158 -5.47 7.81 -6.39
N THR A 159 -5.98 6.84 -7.14
CA THR A 159 -7.36 6.34 -7.03
C THR A 159 -7.51 5.11 -6.13
N ARG A 160 -6.43 4.62 -5.48
CA ARG A 160 -6.49 3.48 -4.56
C ARG A 160 -7.41 3.75 -3.38
N ALA A 161 -8.31 2.81 -3.06
CA ALA A 161 -9.23 2.93 -1.93
C ALA A 161 -8.47 3.04 -0.59
N TYR A 162 -7.36 2.30 -0.44
CA TYR A 162 -6.58 2.18 0.80
C TYR A 162 -5.13 2.66 0.66
N LEU A 163 -4.91 3.76 -0.08
CA LEU A 163 -3.58 4.36 -0.20
C LEU A 163 -2.98 4.67 1.19
N PRO A 164 -1.78 4.16 1.51
CA PRO A 164 -1.10 4.47 2.76
C PRO A 164 -0.83 5.98 2.91
N TRP A 165 -0.89 6.49 4.14
CA TRP A 165 -0.66 7.90 4.51
C TRP A 165 -1.62 8.91 3.89
N ALA A 166 -2.52 8.49 3.00
CA ALA A 166 -3.45 9.37 2.31
C ALA A 166 -4.80 9.46 3.04
N ILE A 167 -5.49 10.59 2.85
CA ILE A 167 -6.88 10.74 3.30
C ILE A 167 -7.78 9.75 2.54
N ARG A 168 -8.84 9.27 3.18
CA ARG A 168 -9.81 8.39 2.52
C ARG A 168 -10.74 9.18 1.61
N VAL A 169 -11.13 8.55 0.49
CA VAL A 169 -12.18 9.03 -0.40
C VAL A 169 -13.36 8.05 -0.24
N PRO A 170 -14.41 8.42 0.52
CA PRO A 170 -15.48 7.47 0.88
C PRO A 170 -16.17 6.84 -0.33
N ARG A 171 -16.40 7.60 -1.40
CA ARG A 171 -17.03 7.10 -2.64
C ARG A 171 -16.19 6.02 -3.34
N LEU A 172 -14.85 6.07 -3.32
CA LEU A 172 -14.00 4.98 -3.84
C LEU A 172 -14.13 3.68 -3.04
N MET A 173 -14.54 3.77 -1.77
CA MET A 173 -14.77 2.60 -0.92
C MET A 173 -16.16 2.02 -1.14
N SER A 174 -17.17 2.88 -1.36
CA SER A 174 -18.57 2.45 -1.62
C SER A 174 -18.85 2.09 -3.07
N GLN A 175 -18.00 2.50 -4.01
CA GLN A 175 -18.08 2.22 -5.45
C GLN A 175 -16.76 1.59 -5.94
N PRO A 176 -16.43 0.37 -5.51
CA PRO A 176 -15.13 -0.26 -5.78
C PRO A 176 -14.89 -0.53 -7.28
N ASP A 177 -15.94 -0.67 -8.07
CA ASP A 177 -15.92 -0.88 -9.51
C ASP A 177 -15.59 0.40 -10.31
N ALA A 178 -15.79 1.59 -9.73
CA ALA A 178 -15.55 2.86 -10.42
C ALA A 178 -14.11 3.02 -10.95
N THR A 179 -13.12 2.36 -10.33
CA THR A 179 -11.72 2.43 -10.75
C THR A 179 -11.27 1.25 -11.63
N VAL A 180 -12.10 0.23 -11.81
CA VAL A 180 -11.76 -0.95 -12.61
C VAL A 180 -11.38 -0.60 -14.06
N PRO A 181 -12.07 0.33 -14.77
CA PRO A 181 -11.67 0.74 -16.11
C PRO A 181 -10.24 1.28 -16.22
N ILE A 182 -9.78 2.02 -15.19
CA ILE A 182 -8.40 2.52 -15.11
C ILE A 182 -7.42 1.34 -15.00
N LEU A 183 -7.74 0.36 -14.16
CA LEU A 183 -6.91 -0.83 -13.97
C LEU A 183 -6.88 -1.71 -15.22
N ASP A 184 -8.03 -1.85 -15.91
CA ASP A 184 -8.14 -2.58 -17.16
C ASP A 184 -7.32 -1.94 -18.29
N ALA A 185 -7.19 -0.61 -18.31
CA ALA A 185 -6.34 0.09 -19.27
C ALA A 185 -4.84 -0.12 -18.99
N LEU A 186 -4.44 -0.31 -17.71
CA LEU A 186 -3.04 -0.26 -17.26
C LEU A 186 -2.41 -1.61 -16.89
N TYR A 187 -3.15 -2.73 -16.83
CA TYR A 187 -2.57 -4.00 -16.38
C TYR A 187 -1.50 -4.57 -17.32
N ARG A 188 -1.47 -4.13 -18.58
CA ARG A 188 -0.46 -4.50 -19.58
C ARG A 188 0.61 -3.43 -19.80
N ASP A 189 0.65 -2.38 -18.99
CA ASP A 189 1.58 -1.27 -19.14
C ASP A 189 3.04 -1.76 -19.22
N ASP A 190 3.85 -1.09 -20.05
CA ASP A 190 5.27 -1.45 -20.20
C ASP A 190 6.08 -1.13 -18.94
N SER A 191 5.67 -0.13 -18.15
CA SER A 191 6.33 0.23 -16.90
C SER A 191 6.00 -0.75 -15.76
N GLU A 192 7.05 -1.31 -15.14
CA GLU A 192 6.88 -2.11 -13.93
C GLU A 192 6.28 -1.31 -12.77
N SER A 193 6.60 -0.01 -12.68
CA SER A 193 6.09 0.88 -11.65
C SER A 193 4.57 1.02 -11.75
N VAL A 194 4.04 1.20 -12.96
CA VAL A 194 2.60 1.24 -13.23
C VAL A 194 1.95 -0.09 -12.90
N ARG A 195 2.45 -1.22 -13.41
CA ARG A 195 1.89 -2.55 -13.12
C ARG A 195 1.91 -2.88 -11.63
N ARG A 196 2.91 -2.43 -10.90
CA ARG A 196 2.99 -2.59 -9.44
C ARG A 196 1.90 -1.81 -8.71
N SER A 197 1.62 -0.59 -9.16
CA SER A 197 0.51 0.22 -8.66
C SER A 197 -0.83 -0.46 -8.93
N VAL A 198 -1.08 -0.91 -10.17
CA VAL A 198 -2.28 -1.64 -10.56
C VAL A 198 -2.50 -2.88 -9.68
N ALA A 199 -1.46 -3.68 -9.47
CA ALA A 199 -1.56 -4.86 -8.60
C ALA A 199 -1.83 -4.51 -7.13
N ASN A 200 -1.27 -3.43 -6.61
CA ASN A 200 -1.54 -2.96 -5.26
C ASN A 200 -2.97 -2.43 -5.14
N HIS A 201 -3.44 -1.70 -6.15
CA HIS A 201 -4.80 -1.16 -6.20
C HIS A 201 -5.83 -2.30 -6.20
N LEU A 202 -5.71 -3.26 -7.11
CA LEU A 202 -6.61 -4.41 -7.15
C LEU A 202 -6.57 -5.20 -5.83
N ASN A 203 -5.38 -5.34 -5.22
CA ASN A 203 -5.27 -5.98 -3.91
C ASN A 203 -5.96 -5.18 -2.79
N ASP A 204 -5.99 -3.86 -2.86
CA ASP A 204 -6.70 -3.04 -1.87
C ASP A 204 -8.21 -3.29 -1.90
N LEU A 205 -8.79 -3.45 -3.10
CA LEU A 205 -10.20 -3.78 -3.30
C LEU A 205 -10.59 -5.13 -2.67
N SER A 206 -9.64 -6.05 -2.47
CA SER A 206 -9.89 -7.36 -1.85
C SER A 206 -10.38 -7.30 -0.39
N ARG A 207 -10.34 -6.11 0.24
CA ARG A 207 -10.86 -5.93 1.60
C ARG A 207 -12.36 -6.03 1.65
N ASP A 208 -13.02 -5.40 0.69
CA ASP A 208 -14.46 -5.16 0.71
C ASP A 208 -15.19 -5.81 -0.48
N SER A 209 -14.46 -6.16 -1.56
CA SER A 209 -15.01 -6.68 -2.80
C SER A 209 -14.15 -7.80 -3.40
N PRO A 210 -13.99 -8.95 -2.68
CA PRO A 210 -13.15 -10.05 -3.12
C PRO A 210 -13.62 -10.66 -4.46
N GLU A 211 -14.92 -10.73 -4.69
CA GLU A 211 -15.50 -11.27 -5.93
C GLU A 211 -15.11 -10.42 -7.15
N LEU A 212 -15.20 -9.09 -7.04
CA LEU A 212 -14.78 -8.15 -8.08
C LEU A 212 -13.29 -8.33 -8.44
N VAL A 213 -12.45 -8.53 -7.42
CA VAL A 213 -11.01 -8.75 -7.60
C VAL A 213 -10.74 -10.05 -8.34
N VAL A 214 -11.41 -11.14 -7.96
CA VAL A 214 -11.26 -12.45 -8.61
C VAL A 214 -11.74 -12.40 -10.06
N GLU A 215 -12.88 -11.76 -10.33
CA GLU A 215 -13.42 -11.63 -11.68
C GLU A 215 -12.50 -10.78 -12.57
N THR A 216 -12.01 -9.65 -12.08
CA THR A 216 -11.06 -8.80 -12.80
C THR A 216 -9.77 -9.56 -13.10
N ALA A 217 -9.22 -10.28 -12.13
CA ALA A 217 -8.04 -11.11 -12.33
C ALA A 217 -8.26 -12.22 -13.36
N ARG A 218 -9.45 -12.85 -13.38
CA ARG A 218 -9.82 -13.87 -14.37
C ARG A 218 -9.82 -13.27 -15.77
N ARG A 219 -10.53 -12.14 -16.00
CA ARG A 219 -10.56 -11.45 -17.30
C ARG A 219 -9.15 -11.12 -17.82
N TRP A 220 -8.23 -10.70 -16.91
CA TRP A 220 -6.85 -10.42 -17.31
C TRP A 220 -6.08 -11.69 -17.69
N LEU A 221 -6.35 -12.82 -17.03
CA LEU A 221 -5.73 -14.12 -17.36
C LEU A 221 -6.31 -14.74 -18.65
N ASP A 222 -7.55 -14.39 -19.04
CA ASP A 222 -8.15 -14.82 -20.32
C ASP A 222 -7.53 -14.07 -21.52
N ALA A 223 -6.96 -12.88 -21.29
CA ALA A 223 -6.31 -12.07 -22.31
C ALA A 223 -4.91 -11.59 -21.82
N PRO A 224 -3.95 -12.51 -21.59
CA PRO A 224 -2.73 -12.20 -20.90
C PRO A 224 -1.69 -11.49 -21.77
N ALA A 225 -0.88 -10.64 -21.13
CA ALA A 225 0.44 -10.22 -21.61
C ALA A 225 1.53 -11.03 -20.86
N PRO A 226 2.80 -10.98 -21.28
CA PRO A 226 3.89 -11.74 -20.62
C PRO A 226 4.01 -11.47 -19.11
N THR A 227 3.63 -10.28 -18.65
CA THR A 227 3.73 -9.84 -17.24
C THR A 227 2.44 -10.08 -16.44
N THR A 228 1.32 -10.43 -17.07
CA THR A 228 0.00 -10.51 -16.43
C THR A 228 -0.03 -11.54 -15.30
N GLN A 229 0.58 -12.70 -15.46
CA GLN A 229 0.58 -13.74 -14.41
C GLN A 229 1.28 -13.27 -13.12
N ALA A 230 2.39 -12.55 -13.26
CA ALA A 230 3.12 -12.00 -12.11
C ALA A 230 2.32 -10.88 -11.42
N LEU A 231 1.67 -10.02 -12.21
CA LEU A 231 0.78 -8.96 -11.72
C LEU A 231 -0.39 -9.56 -10.95
N VAL A 232 -1.11 -10.53 -11.52
CA VAL A 232 -2.27 -11.18 -10.89
C VAL A 232 -1.87 -11.87 -9.58
N ARG A 233 -0.73 -12.58 -9.55
CA ARG A 233 -0.21 -13.18 -8.30
C ARG A 233 -0.01 -12.13 -7.21
N ARG A 234 0.51 -10.94 -7.57
CA ARG A 234 0.70 -9.83 -6.63
C ARG A 234 -0.64 -9.22 -6.18
N ALA A 235 -1.58 -9.08 -7.09
CA ALA A 235 -2.92 -8.53 -6.81
C ALA A 235 -3.73 -9.44 -5.89
N LEU A 236 -3.65 -10.75 -6.07
CA LEU A 236 -4.40 -11.73 -5.27
C LEU A 236 -3.74 -12.09 -3.92
N ARG A 237 -2.58 -11.51 -3.57
CA ARG A 237 -1.79 -11.92 -2.40
C ARG A 237 -2.56 -11.91 -1.07
N THR A 238 -3.50 -10.98 -0.89
CA THR A 238 -4.32 -10.91 0.33
C THR A 238 -5.38 -12.01 0.35
N LEU A 239 -6.05 -12.26 -0.77
CA LEU A 239 -7.04 -13.33 -0.90
C LEU A 239 -6.38 -14.72 -0.73
N VAL A 240 -5.23 -14.93 -1.37
CA VAL A 240 -4.44 -16.16 -1.19
C VAL A 240 -4.09 -16.40 0.27
N LYS A 241 -3.64 -15.38 1.00
CA LYS A 241 -3.35 -15.50 2.44
C LYS A 241 -4.60 -15.78 3.28
N ARG A 242 -5.76 -15.29 2.85
CA ARG A 242 -7.06 -15.59 3.49
C ARG A 242 -7.57 -16.99 3.16
N GLY A 243 -6.93 -17.68 2.21
CA GLY A 243 -7.35 -18.99 1.75
C GLY A 243 -8.52 -18.96 0.78
N ASP A 244 -8.73 -17.83 0.09
CA ASP A 244 -9.82 -17.71 -0.89
C ASP A 244 -9.66 -18.75 -2.01
N PRO A 245 -10.66 -19.66 -2.16
CA PRO A 245 -10.52 -20.80 -3.09
C PRO A 245 -10.52 -20.38 -4.55
N GLN A 246 -11.22 -19.29 -4.91
CA GLN A 246 -11.27 -18.81 -6.28
C GLN A 246 -9.95 -18.13 -6.68
N ALA A 247 -9.38 -17.32 -5.79
CA ALA A 247 -8.07 -16.71 -6.00
C ALA A 247 -6.96 -17.75 -6.09
N LEU A 248 -7.02 -18.80 -5.26
CA LEU A 248 -6.09 -19.91 -5.31
C LEU A 248 -6.20 -20.69 -6.61
N ALA A 249 -7.43 -20.99 -7.06
CA ALA A 249 -7.68 -21.70 -8.33
C ALA A 249 -7.13 -20.92 -9.54
N LEU A 250 -7.29 -19.59 -9.59
CA LEU A 250 -6.70 -18.75 -10.64
C LEU A 250 -5.17 -18.83 -10.70
N LEU A 251 -4.52 -19.15 -9.58
CA LEU A 251 -3.07 -19.33 -9.51
C LEU A 251 -2.63 -20.81 -9.69
N GLY A 252 -3.58 -21.69 -10.02
CA GLY A 252 -3.35 -23.11 -10.27
C GLY A 252 -3.29 -23.95 -8.98
N PHE A 253 -3.81 -23.47 -7.86
CA PHE A 253 -3.94 -24.20 -6.60
C PHE A 253 -5.41 -24.56 -6.38
N GLY A 254 -5.91 -25.47 -7.22
CA GLY A 254 -7.28 -25.97 -7.12
C GLY A 254 -7.51 -26.86 -5.89
N PRO A 255 -8.75 -27.36 -5.72
CA PRO A 255 -9.04 -28.36 -4.70
C PRO A 255 -8.08 -29.55 -4.80
N ALA A 256 -7.57 -30.01 -3.66
CA ALA A 256 -6.67 -31.14 -3.60
C ALA A 256 -7.11 -32.08 -2.48
N THR A 257 -7.13 -33.39 -2.77
CA THR A 257 -7.41 -34.42 -1.77
C THR A 257 -6.11 -34.80 -1.07
N VAL A 258 -5.87 -34.17 0.08
CA VAL A 258 -4.64 -34.40 0.85
C VAL A 258 -4.94 -34.78 2.29
N GLN A 259 -4.11 -35.63 2.86
CA GLN A 259 -4.03 -35.87 4.29
C GLN A 259 -2.92 -34.99 4.85
N VAL A 260 -3.18 -34.34 5.99
CA VAL A 260 -2.22 -33.49 6.71
C VAL A 260 -2.03 -34.05 8.12
N ASP A 261 -0.85 -34.55 8.41
CA ASP A 261 -0.44 -35.03 9.73
C ASP A 261 0.41 -33.94 10.40
N GLY A 262 -0.18 -33.24 11.36
CA GLY A 262 0.42 -32.08 12.04
C GLY A 262 -0.43 -30.78 11.94
N PRO A 263 0.09 -29.64 12.42
CA PRO A 263 1.46 -29.41 12.91
C PRO A 263 1.75 -30.11 14.24
N LEU A 264 2.90 -30.73 14.37
CA LEU A 264 3.43 -31.28 15.62
C LEU A 264 4.46 -30.29 16.17
N LEU A 265 4.19 -29.73 17.33
CA LEU A 265 5.09 -28.79 17.99
C LEU A 265 6.18 -29.55 18.74
N ALA A 266 7.44 -29.08 18.67
CA ALA A 266 8.53 -29.67 19.44
C ALA A 266 8.36 -29.45 20.94
N ASP A 267 7.85 -28.26 21.30
CA ASP A 267 7.59 -27.86 22.68
C ASP A 267 6.26 -27.11 22.77
N ALA A 268 5.50 -27.34 23.84
CA ALA A 268 4.27 -26.60 24.12
C ALA A 268 4.53 -25.26 24.84
N ARG A 269 5.77 -24.98 25.24
CA ARG A 269 6.18 -23.76 25.95
C ARG A 269 7.41 -23.17 25.29
N VAL A 270 7.33 -21.90 24.90
CA VAL A 270 8.39 -21.18 24.18
C VAL A 270 8.93 -20.08 25.07
N PRO A 271 10.24 -20.08 25.40
CA PRO A 271 10.86 -18.98 26.11
C PRO A 271 10.73 -17.65 25.36
N TRP A 272 10.70 -16.53 26.10
CA TRP A 272 10.63 -15.21 25.50
C TRP A 272 11.80 -14.96 24.53
N GLY A 273 11.47 -14.44 23.35
CA GLY A 273 12.48 -14.13 22.33
C GLY A 273 12.96 -15.32 21.51
N GLU A 274 12.62 -16.55 21.90
CA GLU A 274 13.04 -17.79 21.25
C GLU A 274 12.13 -18.16 20.07
N GLU A 275 12.28 -19.38 19.54
CA GLU A 275 11.54 -19.89 18.39
C GLU A 275 10.72 -21.12 18.76
N ILE A 276 9.52 -21.22 18.16
CA ILE A 276 8.77 -22.48 18.16
C ILE A 276 9.15 -23.27 16.92
N ARG A 277 9.40 -24.59 17.10
CA ARG A 277 9.67 -25.55 16.03
C ARG A 277 8.48 -26.46 15.84
N PHE A 278 8.18 -26.77 14.58
CA PHE A 278 7.09 -27.67 14.25
C PHE A 278 7.43 -28.52 13.03
N THR A 279 6.83 -29.70 12.97
CA THR A 279 6.89 -30.62 11.84
C THR A 279 5.50 -30.97 11.35
N ALA A 280 5.40 -31.39 10.09
CA ALA A 280 4.18 -31.96 9.52
C ALA A 280 4.52 -32.82 8.30
N VAL A 281 3.59 -33.70 7.93
CA VAL A 281 3.63 -34.42 6.66
C VAL A 281 2.34 -34.16 5.91
N ILE A 282 2.43 -33.83 4.64
CA ILE A 282 1.29 -33.65 3.74
C ILE A 282 1.39 -34.75 2.66
N ARG A 283 0.40 -35.61 2.56
CA ARG A 283 0.33 -36.69 1.57
C ARG A 283 -0.79 -36.41 0.57
N ASN A 284 -0.51 -36.51 -0.72
CA ASN A 284 -1.55 -36.54 -1.74
C ASN A 284 -2.26 -37.91 -1.73
N THR A 285 -3.51 -37.95 -1.25
CA THR A 285 -4.35 -39.13 -1.20
C THR A 285 -5.32 -39.22 -2.37
N GLY A 286 -5.29 -38.22 -3.27
CA GLY A 286 -6.07 -38.24 -4.51
C GLY A 286 -5.47 -39.10 -5.60
N ALA A 287 -6.25 -39.31 -6.67
CA ALA A 287 -5.85 -40.07 -7.83
C ALA A 287 -5.00 -39.27 -8.84
N GLU A 288 -4.96 -37.96 -8.72
CA GLU A 288 -4.27 -37.08 -9.66
C GLU A 288 -3.15 -36.27 -8.97
N LYS A 289 -2.25 -35.73 -9.79
CA LYS A 289 -1.22 -34.80 -9.32
C LYS A 289 -1.85 -33.56 -8.68
N ALA A 290 -1.45 -33.24 -7.47
CA ALA A 290 -1.92 -32.06 -6.73
C ALA A 290 -0.85 -30.98 -6.68
N ARG A 291 -1.22 -29.76 -7.05
CA ARG A 291 -0.39 -28.56 -6.85
C ARG A 291 -0.80 -27.87 -5.56
N LEU A 292 0.14 -27.74 -4.63
CA LEU A 292 -0.12 -27.29 -3.28
C LEU A 292 0.52 -25.93 -3.00
N SER A 293 -0.28 -25.01 -2.44
CA SER A 293 0.14 -23.82 -1.74
C SER A 293 0.09 -24.12 -0.25
N VAL A 294 1.25 -24.26 0.39
CA VAL A 294 1.34 -24.57 1.81
C VAL A 294 1.77 -23.32 2.56
N ASP A 295 0.97 -22.94 3.53
CA ASP A 295 1.19 -21.82 4.43
C ASP A 295 1.04 -22.28 5.88
N TYR A 296 1.47 -21.48 6.86
CA TYR A 296 1.11 -21.66 8.26
C TYR A 296 0.60 -20.36 8.85
N ALA A 297 -0.37 -20.49 9.74
CA ALA A 297 -0.96 -19.37 10.47
C ALA A 297 -0.47 -19.39 11.91
N VAL A 298 -0.02 -18.23 12.42
CA VAL A 298 0.25 -18.04 13.84
C VAL A 298 -0.81 -17.11 14.41
N PHE A 299 -1.48 -17.56 15.45
CA PHE A 299 -2.47 -16.82 16.20
C PHE A 299 -1.76 -16.15 17.38
N HIS A 300 -1.46 -14.86 17.22
CA HIS A 300 -0.73 -14.09 18.22
C HIS A 300 -1.67 -13.48 19.26
N ARG A 301 -1.35 -13.67 20.54
CA ARG A 301 -2.02 -12.98 21.64
C ARG A 301 -1.81 -11.47 21.56
N ARG A 302 -2.87 -10.71 21.78
CA ARG A 302 -2.86 -9.24 21.88
C ARG A 302 -2.87 -8.82 23.37
N ALA A 303 -2.66 -7.52 23.63
CA ALA A 303 -2.72 -6.94 24.98
C ALA A 303 -4.05 -7.20 25.71
N ASN A 304 -5.17 -7.23 24.95
CA ASN A 304 -6.51 -7.49 25.48
C ASN A 304 -6.86 -8.98 25.59
N GLY A 305 -5.90 -9.88 25.37
CA GLY A 305 -6.11 -11.34 25.41
C GLY A 305 -6.69 -11.96 24.17
N THR A 306 -7.20 -11.19 23.20
CA THR A 306 -7.70 -11.74 21.92
C THR A 306 -6.55 -12.20 21.04
N LEU A 307 -6.84 -13.08 20.07
CA LEU A 307 -5.85 -13.55 19.11
C LEU A 307 -5.93 -12.77 17.80
N SER A 308 -4.77 -12.54 17.18
CA SER A 308 -4.65 -12.00 15.82
C SER A 308 -3.90 -12.97 14.94
N THR A 309 -4.46 -13.30 13.79
CA THR A 309 -3.87 -14.27 12.86
C THR A 309 -2.90 -13.59 11.91
N LYS A 310 -1.73 -14.23 11.71
CA LYS A 310 -0.82 -13.89 10.62
C LYS A 310 -0.40 -15.14 9.88
N VAL A 311 -0.58 -15.12 8.55
CA VAL A 311 -0.24 -16.23 7.66
C VAL A 311 1.13 -16.01 7.03
N PHE A 312 1.92 -17.06 7.00
CA PHE A 312 3.29 -17.10 6.47
C PHE A 312 3.40 -18.20 5.41
N LYS A 313 4.04 -17.86 4.30
CA LYS A 313 4.30 -18.83 3.23
C LYS A 313 5.33 -19.87 3.70
N LEU A 314 5.02 -21.15 3.48
CA LEU A 314 5.91 -22.26 3.72
C LEU A 314 6.55 -22.78 2.44
N ALA A 315 5.72 -23.29 1.53
CA ALA A 315 6.16 -23.97 0.34
C ALA A 315 5.12 -23.90 -0.79
N THR A 316 5.56 -24.21 -1.98
CA THR A 316 4.72 -24.62 -3.10
C THR A 316 5.28 -25.96 -3.57
N ALA A 317 4.43 -26.96 -3.73
CA ALA A 317 4.82 -28.29 -4.14
C ALA A 317 3.84 -28.89 -5.16
N ASP A 318 4.35 -29.73 -6.01
CA ASP A 318 3.58 -30.57 -6.90
C ASP A 318 3.75 -32.02 -6.44
N LEU A 319 2.68 -32.68 -5.97
CA LEU A 319 2.73 -34.04 -5.44
C LEU A 319 1.98 -35.01 -6.37
N ALA A 320 2.65 -36.06 -6.79
CA ALA A 320 2.01 -37.20 -7.44
C ALA A 320 1.09 -37.97 -6.46
N PRO A 321 0.15 -38.80 -6.95
CA PRO A 321 -0.63 -39.68 -6.09
C PRO A 321 0.25 -40.50 -5.14
N GLY A 322 -0.05 -40.46 -3.84
CA GLY A 322 0.69 -41.13 -2.78
C GLY A 322 1.99 -40.44 -2.34
N GLU A 323 2.44 -39.40 -3.03
CA GLU A 323 3.66 -38.65 -2.68
C GLU A 323 3.45 -37.79 -1.43
N GLU A 324 4.54 -37.61 -0.68
CA GLU A 324 4.55 -36.87 0.58
C GLU A 324 5.47 -35.62 0.51
N LEU A 325 5.05 -34.59 1.21
CA LEU A 325 5.85 -33.41 1.54
C LEU A 325 6.10 -33.35 3.04
N ALA A 326 7.35 -33.57 3.46
CA ALA A 326 7.75 -33.36 4.84
C ALA A 326 8.06 -31.87 5.11
N ILE A 327 7.52 -31.36 6.20
CA ILE A 327 7.71 -29.98 6.67
C ILE A 327 8.48 -30.03 7.98
N ASN A 328 9.55 -29.22 8.06
CA ASN A 328 10.28 -28.92 9.30
C ASN A 328 10.56 -27.40 9.30
N ARG A 329 9.95 -26.68 10.22
CA ARG A 329 10.00 -25.21 10.27
C ARG A 329 10.10 -24.69 11.69
N ARG A 330 10.58 -23.45 11.77
CA ARG A 330 10.65 -22.66 12.99
C ARG A 330 10.00 -21.29 12.78
N HIS A 331 9.38 -20.76 13.82
CA HIS A 331 8.85 -19.39 13.87
C HIS A 331 9.43 -18.67 15.08
N SER A 332 10.08 -17.52 14.85
CA SER A 332 10.76 -16.75 15.89
C SER A 332 9.83 -15.74 16.55
N PHE A 333 9.94 -15.62 17.88
CA PHE A 333 9.31 -14.60 18.72
C PHE A 333 10.29 -13.49 19.12
N ARG A 334 11.44 -13.40 18.45
CA ARG A 334 12.38 -12.30 18.67
C ARG A 334 11.70 -10.95 18.45
N ALA A 335 11.98 -9.99 19.32
CA ALA A 335 11.43 -8.63 19.20
C ALA A 335 11.76 -8.01 17.84
N ILE A 336 10.75 -7.44 17.21
CA ILE A 336 10.85 -6.73 15.94
C ILE A 336 10.10 -5.39 16.03
N THR A 337 10.54 -4.38 15.30
CA THR A 337 9.97 -3.01 15.34
C THR A 337 8.50 -2.95 14.94
N THR A 338 8.04 -3.92 14.13
CA THR A 338 6.68 -3.93 13.56
C THR A 338 5.67 -4.75 14.37
N ARG A 339 6.10 -5.41 15.47
CA ARG A 339 5.23 -6.23 16.29
C ARG A 339 5.69 -6.27 17.74
N ARG A 340 4.74 -6.06 18.65
CA ARG A 340 4.87 -6.37 20.06
C ARG A 340 4.27 -7.75 20.35
N TYR A 341 5.02 -8.62 21.01
CA TYR A 341 4.54 -9.91 21.50
C TYR A 341 3.99 -9.76 22.92
N TYR A 342 3.09 -10.67 23.31
CA TYR A 342 2.52 -10.72 24.65
C TYR A 342 2.60 -12.15 25.16
N PRO A 343 3.02 -12.39 26.42
CA PRO A 343 3.10 -13.73 26.99
C PRO A 343 1.70 -14.35 27.15
N GLY A 344 1.67 -15.68 27.19
CA GLY A 344 0.45 -16.50 27.33
C GLY A 344 0.16 -17.33 26.10
N GLU A 345 -1.11 -17.74 25.94
CA GLU A 345 -1.53 -18.68 24.92
C GLU A 345 -1.48 -18.08 23.50
N HIS A 346 -0.84 -18.81 22.63
CA HIS A 346 -0.78 -18.63 21.17
C HIS A 346 -1.22 -19.92 20.48
N ALA A 347 -1.39 -19.92 19.17
CA ALA A 347 -1.64 -21.16 18.42
C ALA A 347 -0.98 -21.11 17.04
N LEU A 348 -0.79 -22.29 16.46
CA LEU A 348 -0.25 -22.49 15.11
C LEU A 348 -1.12 -23.51 14.36
N ALA A 349 -1.44 -23.21 13.10
CA ALA A 349 -2.12 -24.10 12.18
C ALA A 349 -1.40 -24.14 10.82
N LEU A 350 -1.52 -25.24 10.09
CA LEU A 350 -1.16 -25.30 8.68
C LEU A 350 -2.36 -24.87 7.83
N GLN A 351 -2.08 -24.37 6.63
CA GLN A 351 -3.08 -24.07 5.62
C GLN A 351 -2.61 -24.62 4.28
N VAL A 352 -3.38 -25.53 3.69
CA VAL A 352 -3.08 -26.16 2.40
C VAL A 352 -4.19 -25.80 1.40
N ASN A 353 -3.84 -25.15 0.31
CA ASN A 353 -4.80 -24.60 -0.68
C ASN A 353 -5.99 -23.88 -0.03
N GLY A 354 -5.71 -23.08 1.03
CA GLY A 354 -6.72 -22.32 1.75
C GLY A 354 -7.45 -23.08 2.86
N ILE A 355 -7.32 -24.39 2.95
CA ILE A 355 -7.94 -25.20 4.00
C ILE A 355 -6.99 -25.30 5.18
N ALA A 356 -7.44 -24.77 6.34
CA ALA A 356 -6.64 -24.77 7.56
C ALA A 356 -6.86 -26.07 8.36
N THR A 357 -5.77 -26.58 8.97
CA THR A 357 -5.86 -27.62 10.01
C THR A 357 -6.41 -27.02 11.32
N PRO A 358 -6.90 -27.85 12.25
CA PRO A 358 -7.15 -27.40 13.61
C PRO A 358 -5.89 -26.73 14.20
N PRO A 359 -6.02 -25.60 14.90
CA PRO A 359 -4.90 -24.93 15.53
C PRO A 359 -4.37 -25.74 16.73
N VAL A 360 -3.05 -25.81 16.87
CA VAL A 360 -2.37 -26.39 18.03
C VAL A 360 -1.85 -25.25 18.90
N THR A 361 -2.24 -25.26 20.18
CA THR A 361 -1.90 -24.22 21.13
C THR A 361 -0.51 -24.43 21.74
N PHE A 362 0.12 -23.33 22.14
CA PHE A 362 1.37 -23.29 22.90
C PHE A 362 1.42 -22.01 23.75
N GLU A 363 2.27 -22.01 24.77
CA GLU A 363 2.46 -20.88 25.68
C GLU A 363 3.76 -20.15 25.34
N LEU A 364 3.68 -18.84 25.08
CA LEU A 364 4.84 -17.95 25.08
C LEU A 364 5.09 -17.50 26.52
N LEU A 365 6.24 -17.87 27.09
CA LEU A 365 6.60 -17.54 28.45
C LEU A 365 6.84 -16.02 28.62
N PRO A 366 6.66 -15.47 29.83
CA PRO A 366 6.99 -14.07 30.09
C PRO A 366 8.51 -13.83 29.92
N PRO A 367 8.93 -12.58 29.62
CA PRO A 367 10.35 -12.22 29.63
C PRO A 367 10.97 -12.53 31.01
N GLY A 368 12.21 -13.00 31.04
CA GLY A 368 13.00 -13.12 32.26
C GLY A 368 13.31 -11.75 32.87
N GLU A 369 13.81 -11.71 34.11
CA GLU A 369 14.17 -10.46 34.79
C GLU A 369 15.20 -9.63 34.00
N ASP A 370 16.10 -10.28 33.26
CA ASP A 370 17.13 -9.65 32.43
C ASP A 370 16.59 -9.07 31.08
N ASP A 371 15.46 -9.55 30.59
CA ASP A 371 14.85 -9.10 29.34
C ASP A 371 13.86 -7.94 29.52
N ALA A 372 13.40 -7.68 30.73
CA ALA A 372 12.45 -6.60 31.06
C ALA A 372 13.11 -5.19 31.01
N SER A 373 14.43 -5.11 30.88
CA SER A 373 15.23 -3.88 30.91
C SER A 373 15.73 -3.41 29.54
N ARG A 374 15.38 -4.10 28.46
CA ARG A 374 15.70 -3.75 27.08
C ARG A 374 14.43 -3.40 26.31
#